data_391c6477e64f654157da90e0b38a84f3
#
_entry.id   391c6477e64f654157da90e0b38a84f3
#
_cell.length_a   1.000
_cell.length_b   1.000
_cell.length_c   1.000
_cell.angle_alpha   90.00
_cell.angle_beta   90.00
_cell.angle_gamma   90.00
#
_symmetry.space_group_name_H-M   'P 1'
#
loop_
_entity.id
_entity.type
_entity.pdbx_description
1 polymer ?
#
loop_
_entity_poly.entity_id
_entity_poly.type
_entity_poly.pdbx_seq_one_letter_code
_entity_poly.pdbx_strand_id
1 'polypeptide(L)'
;MRRNLLREKLNAGKPTVGTHILSAWPTLVELIGHSKQYDYVEFTAEYAPFTMHDLDNLGRSFELMNMSGMIKIEQTQYTHQAMRA
;
A
#
# COMPACT_ATOMS: atom_id res chain seq x y z
N MET A 1 17.58 0.72 -2.44
CA MET A 1 16.24 0.25 -2.07
C MET A 1 15.69 1.09 -0.93
N ARG A 2 14.43 1.46 -1.00
CA ARG A 2 13.80 2.28 0.04
C ARG A 2 13.64 1.49 1.35
N ARG A 3 13.79 2.18 2.47
CA ARG A 3 13.58 1.58 3.80
C ARG A 3 12.11 1.19 3.97
N ASN A 4 11.87 0.07 4.62
CA ASN A 4 10.52 -0.32 5.00
C ASN A 4 10.25 0.19 6.41
N LEU A 5 9.66 1.37 6.49
CA LEU A 5 9.40 2.05 7.77
C LEU A 5 8.42 1.29 8.65
N LEU A 6 7.43 0.64 8.06
CA LEU A 6 6.48 -0.17 8.81
C LEU A 6 7.19 -1.33 9.51
N ARG A 7 8.05 -2.05 8.77
CA ARG A 7 8.79 -3.17 9.34
C ARG A 7 9.71 -2.70 10.48
N GLU A 8 10.34 -1.54 10.31
CA GLU A 8 11.22 -0.98 11.35
C GLU A 8 10.44 -0.69 12.62
N LYS A 9 9.24 -0.12 12.52
CA LYS A 9 8.38 0.14 13.68
C LYS A 9 7.94 -1.15 14.35
N LEU A 10 7.53 -2.14 13.57
CA LEU A 10 7.11 -3.44 14.10
C LEU A 10 8.25 -4.14 14.82
N ASN A 11 9.44 -4.13 14.24
CA ASN A 11 10.63 -4.74 14.86
C ASN A 11 11.02 -4.03 16.15
N ALA A 12 10.75 -2.74 16.25
CA ALA A 12 11.05 -1.95 17.44
C ALA A 12 9.94 -2.06 18.51
N GLY A 13 8.88 -2.83 18.24
CA GLY A 13 7.76 -2.98 19.18
C GLY A 13 6.89 -1.74 19.30
N LYS A 14 6.95 -0.83 18.32
CA LYS A 14 6.15 0.39 18.33
C LYS A 14 4.78 0.14 17.71
N PRO A 15 3.73 0.83 18.22
CA PRO A 15 2.41 0.71 17.61
C PRO A 15 2.39 1.33 16.20
N THR A 16 1.59 0.77 15.32
CA THR A 16 1.40 1.27 13.96
C THR A 16 -0.09 1.49 13.69
N VAL A 17 -0.39 2.43 12.82
CA VAL A 17 -1.76 2.75 12.43
C VAL A 17 -1.85 2.67 10.91
N GLY A 18 -2.86 1.95 10.42
CA GLY A 18 -3.09 1.82 9.00
C GLY A 18 -4.55 1.98 8.66
N THR A 19 -4.82 2.08 7.37
CA THR A 19 -6.17 2.14 6.84
C THR A 19 -6.26 1.30 5.58
N HIS A 20 -7.47 1.07 5.10
CA HIS A 20 -7.66 0.36 3.83
C HIS A 20 -8.27 1.25 2.78
N ILE A 21 -8.01 0.92 1.51
CA ILE A 21 -8.70 1.53 0.38
C ILE A 21 -9.32 0.43 -0.48
N LEU A 22 -10.46 0.72 -1.06
CA LEU A 22 -11.18 -0.18 -1.98
C LEU A 22 -11.14 0.33 -3.41
N SER A 23 -10.33 1.35 -3.67
CA SER A 23 -10.18 1.94 -4.99
C SER A 23 -8.72 1.95 -5.37
N ALA A 24 -8.43 1.70 -6.64
CA ALA A 24 -7.08 1.76 -7.18
C ALA A 24 -6.65 3.19 -7.54
N TRP A 25 -7.41 4.19 -7.15
CA TRP A 25 -7.11 5.58 -7.47
C TRP A 25 -5.92 6.10 -6.63
N PRO A 26 -4.77 6.40 -7.27
CA PRO A 26 -3.55 6.77 -6.52
C PRO A 26 -3.69 8.02 -5.68
N THR A 27 -4.57 8.93 -6.06
CA THR A 27 -4.79 10.17 -5.32
C THR A 27 -5.27 9.89 -3.89
N LEU A 28 -5.98 8.78 -3.66
CA LEU A 28 -6.38 8.40 -2.30
C LEU A 28 -5.17 8.16 -1.41
N VAL A 29 -4.13 7.50 -1.94
CA VAL A 29 -2.89 7.26 -1.20
C VAL A 29 -2.22 8.59 -0.87
N GLU A 30 -2.19 9.51 -1.83
CA GLU A 30 -1.59 10.82 -1.61
C GLU A 30 -2.34 11.63 -0.56
N LEU A 31 -3.67 11.59 -0.57
CA LEU A 31 -4.48 12.26 0.45
C LEU A 31 -4.22 11.69 1.84
N ILE A 32 -4.18 10.35 1.94
CA ILE A 32 -3.89 9.67 3.19
C ILE A 32 -2.49 10.02 3.67
N GLY A 33 -1.51 10.03 2.76
CA GLY A 33 -0.13 10.36 3.08
C GLY A 33 0.04 11.79 3.58
N HIS A 34 -0.69 12.73 2.98
CA HIS A 34 -0.64 14.13 3.41
C HIS A 34 -1.24 14.35 4.80
N SER A 35 -2.15 13.47 5.23
CA SER A 35 -2.71 13.58 6.59
C SER A 35 -1.68 13.30 7.67
N LYS A 36 -0.63 12.52 7.35
CA LYS A 36 0.42 12.10 8.26
C LYS A 36 -0.08 11.36 9.50
N GLN A 37 -1.26 10.73 9.38
CA GLN A 37 -1.90 10.01 10.48
C GLN A 37 -1.67 8.51 10.42
N TYR A 38 -1.20 7.99 9.28
CA TYR A 38 -1.13 6.55 9.04
C TYR A 38 0.27 6.11 8.66
N ASP A 39 0.65 4.93 9.13
CA ASP A 39 1.93 4.31 8.80
C ASP A 39 1.86 3.50 7.51
N TYR A 40 0.66 2.97 7.20
CA TYR A 40 0.49 2.15 6.01
C TYR A 40 -0.93 2.23 5.47
N VAL A 41 -1.06 1.82 4.21
CA VAL A 41 -2.36 1.69 3.54
C VAL A 41 -2.44 0.29 2.94
N GLU A 42 -3.56 -0.39 3.17
CA GLU A 42 -3.84 -1.68 2.56
C GLU A 42 -4.83 -1.50 1.41
N PHE A 43 -4.43 -1.92 0.21
CA PHE A 43 -5.36 -2.02 -0.91
C PHE A 43 -6.03 -3.39 -0.87
N THR A 44 -7.35 -3.40 -0.64
CA THR A 44 -8.11 -4.65 -0.54
C THR A 44 -8.53 -5.08 -1.94
N ALA A 45 -7.60 -5.66 -2.68
CA ALA A 45 -7.76 -5.96 -4.10
C ALA A 45 -8.79 -7.04 -4.39
N GLU A 46 -9.07 -7.92 -3.43
CA GLU A 46 -10.07 -8.99 -3.65
C GLU A 46 -11.49 -8.46 -3.84
N TYR A 47 -11.74 -7.21 -3.43
CA TYR A 47 -13.07 -6.60 -3.50
C TYR A 47 -13.14 -5.42 -4.47
N ALA A 48 -12.05 -5.11 -5.17
CA ALA A 48 -11.99 -3.95 -6.04
C ALA A 48 -11.34 -4.33 -7.38
N PRO A 49 -11.85 -3.80 -8.50
CA PRO A 49 -11.20 -4.04 -9.79
C PRO A 49 -9.87 -3.29 -9.85
N PHE A 50 -8.89 -3.91 -10.51
CA PHE A 50 -7.59 -3.28 -10.70
C PHE A 50 -6.88 -3.90 -11.92
N THR A 51 -5.91 -3.15 -12.44
CA THR A 51 -5.03 -3.60 -13.50
C THR A 51 -3.58 -3.55 -13.00
N MET A 52 -2.64 -4.07 -13.79
CA MET A 52 -1.23 -3.95 -13.46
C MET A 52 -0.79 -2.48 -13.42
N HIS A 53 -1.35 -1.67 -14.32
CA HIS A 53 -1.06 -0.23 -14.31
C HIS A 53 -1.54 0.43 -13.02
N ASP A 54 -2.69 -0.01 -12.51
CA ASP A 54 -3.21 0.50 -11.24
C ASP A 54 -2.25 0.18 -10.10
N LEU A 55 -1.74 -1.04 -10.06
CA LEU A 55 -0.78 -1.45 -9.02
C LEU A 55 0.51 -0.65 -9.12
N ASP A 56 1.01 -0.43 -10.34
CA ASP A 56 2.22 0.38 -10.54
C ASP A 56 2.02 1.81 -10.04
N ASN A 57 0.87 2.40 -10.33
CA ASN A 57 0.56 3.76 -9.92
C ASN A 57 0.39 3.86 -8.41
N LEU A 58 -0.23 2.86 -7.78
CA LEU A 58 -0.33 2.81 -6.32
C LEU A 58 1.06 2.70 -5.70
N GLY A 59 1.94 1.86 -6.26
CA GLY A 59 3.31 1.71 -5.78
C GLY A 59 4.08 3.03 -5.82
N ARG A 60 3.94 3.78 -6.91
CA ARG A 60 4.57 5.10 -7.04
C ARG A 60 4.05 6.08 -6.00
N SER A 61 2.74 6.03 -5.73
CA SER A 61 2.12 6.89 -4.73
C SER A 61 2.64 6.59 -3.32
N PHE A 62 2.79 5.32 -2.98
CA PHE A 62 3.37 4.92 -1.69
C PHE A 62 4.80 5.44 -1.56
N GLU A 63 5.60 5.32 -2.61
CA GLU A 63 6.96 5.84 -2.61
C GLU A 63 6.98 7.35 -2.43
N LEU A 64 6.14 8.05 -3.19
CA LEU A 64 6.05 9.51 -3.14
C LEU A 64 5.70 10.01 -1.74
N MET A 65 4.78 9.32 -1.07
CA MET A 65 4.33 9.69 0.27
C MET A 65 5.21 9.10 1.37
N ASN A 66 6.23 8.31 1.02
CA ASN A 66 7.07 7.60 1.97
C ASN A 66 6.27 6.75 2.94
N MET A 67 5.28 6.04 2.40
CA MET A 67 4.40 5.16 3.15
C MET A 67 4.61 3.71 2.74
N SER A 68 4.29 2.81 3.65
CA SER A 68 4.26 1.37 3.33
C SER A 68 2.90 1.02 2.73
N GLY A 69 2.93 0.26 1.64
CA GLY A 69 1.74 -0.25 1.01
C GLY A 69 1.59 -1.74 1.24
N MET A 70 0.35 -2.18 1.41
CA MET A 70 0.00 -3.59 1.53
C MET A 70 -1.09 -3.90 0.52
N ILE A 71 -1.09 -5.11 -0.01
CA ILE A 71 -2.15 -5.56 -0.89
C ILE A 71 -2.72 -6.87 -0.36
N LYS A 72 -4.04 -6.94 -0.29
CA LYS A 72 -4.75 -8.16 0.06
C LYS A 72 -5.34 -8.74 -1.22
N ILE A 73 -4.89 -9.92 -1.59
CA ILE A 73 -5.35 -10.61 -2.79
C ILE A 73 -5.95 -11.96 -2.42
N GLU A 74 -6.96 -12.36 -3.18
CA GLU A 74 -7.67 -13.61 -2.93
C GLU A 74 -6.97 -14.81 -3.54
N GLN A 75 -6.38 -14.62 -4.72
CA GLN A 75 -5.84 -15.74 -5.50
C GLN A 75 -4.32 -15.67 -5.62
N THR A 76 -3.69 -16.82 -5.38
CA THR A 76 -2.24 -16.95 -5.45
C THR A 76 -1.69 -16.55 -6.82
N GLN A 77 -2.47 -16.75 -7.88
CA GLN A 77 -2.03 -16.42 -9.24
C GLN A 77 -1.73 -14.93 -9.43
N TYR A 78 -2.24 -14.07 -8.57
CA TYR A 78 -1.98 -12.62 -8.64
C TYR A 78 -0.79 -12.19 -7.79
N THR A 79 -0.21 -13.10 -7.00
CA THR A 79 0.87 -12.74 -6.08
C THR A 79 2.08 -12.18 -6.79
N HIS A 80 2.52 -12.84 -7.86
CA HIS A 80 3.69 -12.38 -8.61
C HIS A 80 3.48 -11.00 -9.23
N GLN A 81 2.27 -10.76 -9.73
CA GLN A 81 1.92 -9.48 -10.33
C GLN A 81 1.93 -8.36 -9.29
N ALA A 82 1.38 -8.63 -8.11
CA ALA A 82 1.35 -7.66 -7.03
C ALA A 82 2.77 -7.32 -6.55
N MET A 83 3.64 -8.30 -6.43
CA MET A 83 5.01 -8.08 -5.98
C MET A 83 5.85 -7.28 -6.97
N ARG A 84 5.51 -7.33 -8.25
CA ARG A 84 6.19 -6.51 -9.27
C ARG A 84 5.86 -5.03 -9.14
N ALA A 85 4.68 -4.72 -8.69
CA ALA A 85 4.26 -3.34 -8.54
C ALA A 85 4.87 -2.71 -7.29
#